data_c2d2da36f299ae0ecb187291f54ed402
#
_entry.id   c2d2da36f299ae0ecb187291f54ed402
#
_cell.length_a   1.000
_cell.length_b   1.000
_cell.length_c   1.000
_cell.angle_alpha   90.00
_cell.angle_beta   90.00
_cell.angle_gamma   90.00
#
_symmetry.space_group_name_H-M   'P 1'
#
loop_
_entity.id
_entity.type
_entity.pdbx_description
1 polymer ?
#
loop_
_entity_poly.entity_id
_entity_poly.type
_entity_poly.pdbx_seq_one_letter_code
_entity_poly.pdbx_strand_id
1 'polypeptide(L)'
;MAIARTRLSDPKIVLMDEPTAAISVRQVAEVLNLIRRLRDHGIAVVLISHRMPDVFAVADRIVVMRRGVKVADKAIAQSSPEEVTGLITGAIETA
;
A
#
# COMPACT_ATOMS: atom_id res chain seq x y z
N MET A 1 -6.76 12.39 -0.79
CA MET A 1 -5.66 11.67 -1.43
C MET A 1 -4.66 12.62 -2.01
N ALA A 2 -3.41 12.44 -1.70
CA ALA A 2 -2.38 13.29 -2.24
C ALA A 2 -1.60 12.54 -3.29
N ILE A 3 -1.65 13.01 -4.51
CA ILE A 3 -0.85 12.47 -5.59
C ILE A 3 0.17 13.54 -5.95
N ALA A 4 1.40 13.14 -6.05
CA ALA A 4 2.44 14.08 -6.42
C ALA A 4 2.13 14.67 -7.79
N ARG A 5 2.13 15.97 -7.87
CA ARG A 5 1.84 16.64 -9.10
C ARG A 5 3.10 17.03 -9.75
N THR A 6 3.64 16.18 -10.52
CA THR A 6 4.84 16.42 -11.25
C THR A 6 4.46 16.61 -12.68
N ARG A 7 4.54 17.80 -13.16
CA ARG A 7 4.12 18.06 -14.48
C ARG A 7 5.22 18.13 -15.46
N LEU A 8 6.42 18.24 -15.02
CA LEU A 8 7.53 18.50 -15.90
C LEU A 8 8.08 17.27 -16.57
N SER A 9 7.83 16.10 -15.97
CA SER A 9 8.31 14.85 -16.51
C SER A 9 7.39 13.76 -16.05
N ASP A 10 7.57 12.59 -16.60
CA ASP A 10 6.81 11.44 -16.16
C ASP A 10 7.12 11.16 -14.70
N PRO A 11 6.11 11.07 -13.84
CA PRO A 11 6.36 10.71 -12.45
C PRO A 11 6.91 9.31 -12.38
N LYS A 12 7.91 9.11 -11.55
CA LYS A 12 8.50 7.79 -11.34
C LYS A 12 8.04 7.17 -10.05
N ILE A 13 7.54 7.99 -9.14
CA ILE A 13 7.03 7.55 -7.85
C ILE A 13 5.76 8.31 -7.56
N VAL A 14 4.72 7.59 -7.19
CA VAL A 14 3.45 8.16 -6.76
C VAL A 14 3.20 7.71 -5.34
N LEU A 15 2.91 8.66 -4.46
CA LEU A 15 2.57 8.37 -3.07
C LEU A 15 1.07 8.51 -2.88
N MET A 16 0.44 7.48 -2.35
CA MET A 16 -0.98 7.48 -2.03
C MET A 16 -1.16 7.18 -0.55
N ASP A 17 -1.75 8.11 0.18
CA ASP A 17 -1.96 8.01 1.61
C ASP A 17 -3.43 7.74 1.89
N GLU A 18 -3.75 6.52 2.32
CA GLU A 18 -5.10 6.07 2.64
C GLU A 18 -6.12 6.39 1.52
N PRO A 19 -5.82 6.02 0.27
CA PRO A 19 -6.65 6.45 -0.85
C PRO A 19 -8.02 5.78 -0.90
N THR A 20 -8.23 4.69 -0.16
CA THR A 20 -9.50 3.97 -0.14
C THR A 20 -10.30 4.20 1.13
N ALA A 21 -9.85 5.10 2.00
CA ALA A 21 -10.57 5.40 3.23
C ALA A 21 -11.84 6.21 2.92
N ALA A 22 -12.94 5.82 3.54
CA ALA A 22 -14.20 6.56 3.50
C ALA A 22 -14.79 6.73 2.09
N ILE A 23 -14.57 5.77 1.20
CA ILE A 23 -15.18 5.78 -0.14
C ILE A 23 -15.96 4.48 -0.36
N SER A 24 -16.76 4.45 -1.42
CA SER A 24 -17.60 3.29 -1.72
C SER A 24 -16.78 2.11 -2.23
N VAL A 25 -17.36 0.92 -2.19
CA VAL A 25 -16.73 -0.28 -2.73
C VAL A 25 -16.34 -0.10 -4.19
N ARG A 26 -17.21 0.54 -4.96
CA ARG A 26 -16.95 0.80 -6.37
C ARG A 26 -15.76 1.72 -6.57
N GLN A 27 -15.66 2.75 -5.75
CA GLN A 27 -14.54 3.69 -5.83
C GLN A 27 -13.24 3.04 -5.37
N VAL A 28 -13.30 2.14 -4.39
CA VAL A 28 -12.13 1.35 -4.00
C VAL A 28 -11.60 0.57 -5.20
N ALA A 29 -12.48 -0.10 -5.93
CA ALA A 29 -12.08 -0.86 -7.11
C ALA A 29 -11.41 0.03 -8.15
N GLU A 30 -11.92 1.24 -8.35
CA GLU A 30 -11.34 2.19 -9.28
C GLU A 30 -9.92 2.61 -8.86
N VAL A 31 -9.73 2.86 -7.57
CA VAL A 31 -8.41 3.23 -7.05
C VAL A 31 -7.42 2.08 -7.22
N LEU A 32 -7.83 0.86 -6.89
CA LEU A 32 -6.95 -0.29 -7.04
C LEU A 32 -6.57 -0.53 -8.50
N ASN A 33 -7.51 -0.33 -9.42
CA ASN A 33 -7.22 -0.43 -10.84
C ASN A 33 -6.25 0.65 -11.31
N LEU A 34 -6.37 1.85 -10.76
CA LEU A 34 -5.43 2.92 -11.06
C LEU A 34 -4.02 2.53 -10.61
N ILE A 35 -3.89 1.98 -9.41
CA ILE A 35 -2.59 1.54 -8.89
C ILE A 35 -1.98 0.50 -9.84
N ARG A 36 -2.78 -0.47 -10.28
CA ARG A 36 -2.30 -1.50 -11.21
C ARG A 36 -1.83 -0.90 -12.53
N ARG A 37 -2.57 0.06 -13.07
CA ARG A 37 -2.18 0.72 -14.32
C ARG A 37 -0.88 1.50 -14.17
N LEU A 38 -0.71 2.21 -13.05
CA LEU A 38 0.53 2.93 -12.80
C LEU A 38 1.71 1.98 -12.75
N ARG A 39 1.55 0.87 -12.04
CA ARG A 39 2.59 -0.15 -11.96
C ARG A 39 2.93 -0.71 -13.33
N ASP A 40 1.91 -0.99 -14.14
CA ASP A 40 2.11 -1.55 -15.47
C ASP A 40 2.84 -0.60 -16.41
N HIS A 41 2.79 0.70 -16.10
CA HIS A 41 3.52 1.71 -16.85
C HIS A 41 4.91 2.00 -16.25
N GLY A 42 5.36 1.16 -15.35
CA GLY A 42 6.69 1.32 -14.77
C GLY A 42 6.80 2.37 -13.69
N ILE A 43 5.68 2.82 -13.14
CA ILE A 43 5.67 3.83 -12.09
C ILE A 43 5.66 3.12 -10.74
N ALA A 44 6.57 3.50 -9.85
CA ALA A 44 6.58 2.99 -8.49
C ALA A 44 5.48 3.65 -7.69
N VAL A 45 4.69 2.85 -6.99
CA VAL A 45 3.61 3.36 -6.16
C VAL A 45 3.90 2.99 -4.71
N VAL A 46 3.87 3.99 -3.83
CA VAL A 46 3.96 3.78 -2.39
C VAL A 46 2.54 3.98 -1.85
N LEU A 47 1.97 2.89 -1.34
CA LEU A 47 0.62 2.90 -0.81
C LEU A 47 0.68 2.84 0.71
N ILE A 48 0.10 3.82 1.37
CA ILE A 48 -0.03 3.83 2.83
C ILE A 48 -1.47 3.49 3.14
N SER A 49 -1.70 2.36 3.78
CA SER A 49 -3.04 1.91 4.11
C SER A 49 -3.00 0.89 5.24
N HIS A 50 -4.08 0.79 6.00
CA HIS A 50 -4.27 -0.27 6.98
C HIS A 50 -5.35 -1.25 6.53
N ARG A 51 -5.88 -1.11 5.33
CA ARG A 51 -6.90 -1.99 4.79
C ARG A 51 -6.25 -3.16 4.08
N MET A 52 -6.13 -4.27 4.78
CA MET A 52 -5.41 -5.43 4.28
C MET A 52 -5.97 -6.01 2.98
N PRO A 53 -7.29 -6.08 2.77
CA PRO A 53 -7.78 -6.56 1.48
C PRO A 53 -7.25 -5.75 0.30
N ASP A 54 -7.18 -4.43 0.46
CA ASP A 54 -6.70 -3.55 -0.60
C ASP A 54 -5.20 -3.72 -0.82
N VAL A 55 -4.44 -3.74 0.28
CA VAL A 55 -2.99 -3.89 0.22
C VAL A 55 -2.62 -5.21 -0.46
N PHE A 56 -3.24 -6.31 -0.05
CA PHE A 56 -2.91 -7.62 -0.61
C PHE A 56 -3.40 -7.79 -2.03
N ALA A 57 -4.33 -6.94 -2.48
CA ALA A 57 -4.80 -6.99 -3.86
C ALA A 57 -3.78 -6.39 -4.85
N VAL A 58 -2.96 -5.44 -4.43
CA VAL A 58 -2.12 -4.68 -5.37
C VAL A 58 -0.65 -4.61 -5.02
N ALA A 59 -0.28 -4.83 -3.76
CA ALA A 59 1.11 -4.64 -3.35
C ALA A 59 1.99 -5.82 -3.76
N ASP A 60 3.24 -5.51 -4.09
CA ASP A 60 4.27 -6.52 -4.36
C ASP A 60 5.11 -6.76 -3.11
N ARG A 61 5.25 -5.73 -2.29
CA ARG A 61 6.06 -5.77 -1.10
C ARG A 61 5.38 -4.98 0.00
N ILE A 62 5.57 -5.40 1.24
CA ILE A 62 4.97 -4.73 2.38
C ILE A 62 6.04 -4.37 3.40
N VAL A 63 5.93 -3.16 3.94
CA VAL A 63 6.74 -2.68 5.04
C VAL A 63 5.79 -2.32 6.17
N VAL A 64 6.01 -2.90 7.34
CA VAL A 64 5.18 -2.60 8.50
C VAL A 64 5.98 -1.73 9.46
N MET A 65 5.36 -0.62 9.85
CA MET A 65 5.92 0.31 10.81
C MET A 65 5.07 0.28 12.08
N ARG A 66 5.72 0.32 13.22
CA ARG A 66 5.04 0.43 14.50
C ARG A 66 5.85 1.35 15.40
N ARG A 67 5.20 2.43 15.84
CA ARG A 67 5.83 3.43 16.71
C ARG A 67 7.12 3.97 16.12
N GLY A 68 7.11 4.23 14.80
CA GLY A 68 8.26 4.78 14.12
C GLY A 68 9.38 3.80 13.82
N VAL A 69 9.15 2.51 14.09
CA VAL A 69 10.15 1.47 13.88
C VAL A 69 9.66 0.49 12.81
N LYS A 70 10.55 0.14 11.89
CA LYS A 70 10.23 -0.87 10.88
C LYS A 70 10.31 -2.25 11.55
N VAL A 71 9.18 -2.95 11.58
CA VAL A 71 9.11 -4.28 12.21
C VAL A 71 9.01 -5.40 11.18
N ALA A 72 8.76 -5.09 9.92
CA ALA A 72 8.76 -6.08 8.85
C ALA A 72 9.01 -5.41 7.51
N ASP A 73 9.64 -6.15 6.61
CA ASP A 73 9.88 -5.74 5.22
C ASP A 73 10.01 -7.02 4.42
N LYS A 74 8.96 -7.39 3.70
CA LYS A 74 8.95 -8.68 3.02
C LYS A 74 8.04 -8.64 1.80
N ALA A 75 8.24 -9.60 0.90
CA ALA A 75 7.40 -9.77 -0.26
C ALA A 75 5.98 -10.13 0.19
N ILE A 76 4.98 -9.58 -0.50
CA ILE A 76 3.59 -9.82 -0.14
C ILE A 76 3.24 -11.32 -0.20
N ALA A 77 3.85 -12.04 -1.13
CA ALA A 77 3.60 -13.48 -1.29
C ALA A 77 4.12 -14.31 -0.11
N GLN A 78 4.97 -13.74 0.73
CA GLN A 78 5.53 -14.42 1.89
C GLN A 78 4.86 -13.98 3.19
N SER A 79 3.74 -13.29 3.08
CA SER A 79 3.01 -12.80 4.23
C SER A 79 1.54 -13.10 4.11
N SER A 80 0.78 -12.75 5.13
CA SER A 80 -0.67 -12.92 5.16
C SER A 80 -1.30 -11.72 5.84
N PRO A 81 -2.59 -11.45 5.58
CA PRO A 81 -3.29 -10.38 6.28
C PRO A 81 -3.25 -10.55 7.79
N GLU A 82 -3.32 -11.78 8.29
CA GLU A 82 -3.27 -12.07 9.71
C GLU A 82 -1.91 -11.71 10.30
N GLU A 83 -0.84 -12.05 9.61
CA GLU A 83 0.50 -11.72 10.06
C GLU A 83 0.70 -10.20 10.12
N VAL A 84 0.28 -9.50 9.08
CA VAL A 84 0.44 -8.05 9.03
C VAL A 84 -0.38 -7.37 10.12
N THR A 85 -1.62 -7.82 10.33
CA THR A 85 -2.44 -7.29 11.41
C THR A 85 -1.78 -7.52 12.76
N GLY A 86 -1.21 -8.71 12.98
CA GLY A 86 -0.48 -8.99 14.22
C GLY A 86 0.74 -8.09 14.41
N LEU A 87 1.44 -7.79 13.33
CA LEU A 87 2.59 -6.88 13.39
C LEU A 87 2.16 -5.45 13.69
N ILE A 88 1.07 -5.00 13.09
CA ILE A 88 0.54 -3.66 13.31
C ILE A 88 0.11 -3.47 14.76
N THR A 89 -0.60 -4.46 15.32
CA THR A 89 -1.15 -4.36 16.67
C THR A 89 -0.15 -4.70 17.76
N GLY A 90 0.98 -5.29 17.41
CA GLY A 90 1.97 -5.72 18.39
C GLY A 90 1.78 -7.13 18.91
N ALA A 91 0.76 -7.87 18.43
CA ALA A 91 0.59 -9.27 18.80
C ALA A 91 1.75 -10.13 18.29
N ILE A 92 2.34 -9.72 17.17
CA ILE A 92 3.59 -10.27 16.64
C ILE A 92 4.60 -9.12 16.69
N GLU A 93 5.77 -9.34 17.27
CA GLU A 93 6.73 -8.27 17.46
C GLU A 93 7.51 -7.93 16.20
N THR A 94 8.00 -8.94 15.51
CA THR A 94 8.76 -8.76 14.26
C THR A 94 8.55 -9.98 13.37
N ALA A 95 8.83 -9.81 12.10
CA ALA A 95 8.76 -10.92 11.15
C ALA A 95 10.03 -10.98 10.29
#